data_2eabbea650bf719d37a8ad2ca2e63809
#
_entry.id   2eabbea650bf719d37a8ad2ca2e63809
#
_cell.length_a   1.000
_cell.length_b   1.000
_cell.length_c   1.000
_cell.angle_alpha   90.00
_cell.angle_beta   90.00
_cell.angle_gamma   90.00
#
_symmetry.space_group_name_H-M   'P 1'
#
loop_
_entity.id
_entity.type
_entity.pdbx_description
1 polymer ?
#
loop_
_entity_poly.entity_id
_entity_poly.type
_entity_poly.pdbx_seq_one_letter_code
_entity_poly.pdbx_strand_id
1 'polypeptide(L)'
;MKTFNVYYDEDARLEIIQATKVAIIGYGSQARAHALNLKESGVEEIRIGLKKGSNSIQKAQNDGFSVVTNKEAAQWAGLTMVLVPDELQADIYEKNLKDNLQKGSSLVFAHGLNIHFKLIEPRKDLDVFMIAPKGPGHTVRGEYVKGGGVPCLVAIEKNPSGIALDIALSYASAIGGGKSGIIGTTFKEECETDLFGEQAVLCGGVTALIKAGYETLVEAG
;
A
#
# COMPACT_ATOMS: atom_id res chain seq x y z
N MET A 1 -3.88 27.86 -6.79
CA MET A 1 -3.09 26.61 -6.62
C MET A 1 -3.77 25.78 -5.54
N LYS A 2 -4.04 24.47 -5.76
CA LYS A 2 -4.45 23.60 -4.66
C LYS A 2 -3.29 23.52 -3.66
N THR A 3 -3.53 23.85 -2.42
CA THR A 3 -2.58 23.61 -1.32
C THR A 3 -2.65 22.14 -0.98
N PHE A 4 -1.54 21.41 -1.13
CA PHE A 4 -1.43 20.04 -0.68
C PHE A 4 -1.05 20.05 0.81
N ASN A 5 -1.72 19.24 1.61
CA ASN A 5 -1.29 18.98 2.96
C ASN A 5 -0.12 18.00 2.94
N VAL A 6 0.96 18.35 3.59
CA VAL A 6 2.11 17.46 3.79
C VAL A 6 2.25 17.21 5.29
N TYR A 7 2.32 15.95 5.67
CA TYR A 7 2.43 15.50 7.05
C TYR A 7 3.78 14.81 7.27
N TYR A 8 4.27 14.85 8.50
CA TYR A 8 5.52 14.23 8.94
C TYR A 8 5.28 13.34 10.16
N ASP A 9 6.33 12.73 10.71
CA ASP A 9 6.21 11.85 11.88
C ASP A 9 5.57 12.55 13.09
N GLU A 10 5.78 13.86 13.25
CA GLU A 10 5.19 14.68 14.32
C GLU A 10 3.66 14.85 14.21
N ASP A 11 3.12 14.68 13.01
CA ASP A 11 1.67 14.72 12.76
C ASP A 11 1.00 13.35 12.95
N ALA A 12 1.79 12.29 13.10
CA ALA A 12 1.31 10.92 13.20
C ALA A 12 1.35 10.41 14.65
N ARG A 13 0.28 9.75 15.07
CA ARG A 13 0.20 9.05 16.35
C ARG A 13 0.49 7.57 16.16
N LEU A 14 1.76 7.17 16.32
CA LEU A 14 2.23 5.81 16.03
C LEU A 14 1.51 4.73 16.85
N GLU A 15 1.09 5.07 18.07
CA GLU A 15 0.35 4.18 18.97
C GLU A 15 -0.96 3.65 18.36
N ILE A 16 -1.57 4.36 17.42
CA ILE A 16 -2.80 3.90 16.77
C ILE A 16 -2.55 2.60 15.99
N ILE A 17 -1.53 2.58 15.14
CA ILE A 17 -1.23 1.38 14.35
C ILE A 17 -0.59 0.29 15.20
N GLN A 18 0.19 0.64 16.22
CA GLN A 18 0.78 -0.33 17.14
C GLN A 18 -0.30 -1.11 17.93
N ALA A 19 -1.42 -0.48 18.24
CA ALA A 19 -2.56 -1.13 18.90
C ALA A 19 -3.51 -1.87 17.96
N THR A 20 -3.25 -1.80 16.63
CA THR A 20 -4.15 -2.33 15.61
C THR A 20 -3.71 -3.71 15.12
N LYS A 21 -4.67 -4.64 14.98
CA LYS A 21 -4.46 -5.93 14.29
C LYS A 21 -4.40 -5.69 12.79
N VAL A 22 -3.24 -5.90 12.18
CA VAL A 22 -2.99 -5.63 10.77
C VAL A 22 -2.94 -6.92 9.95
N ALA A 23 -3.80 -7.05 8.96
CA ALA A 23 -3.67 -8.07 7.92
C ALA A 23 -3.09 -7.46 6.65
N ILE A 24 -2.14 -8.15 6.04
CA ILE A 24 -1.60 -7.81 4.73
C ILE A 24 -1.96 -8.93 3.75
N ILE A 25 -2.73 -8.60 2.72
CA ILE A 25 -3.16 -9.55 1.70
C ILE A 25 -2.15 -9.53 0.54
N GLY A 26 -1.43 -10.65 0.38
CA GLY A 26 -0.28 -10.76 -0.52
C GLY A 26 1.06 -10.71 0.22
N TYR A 27 2.14 -11.16 -0.45
CA TYR A 27 3.51 -11.07 0.09
C TYR A 27 4.55 -10.88 -1.03
N GLY A 28 4.25 -9.93 -1.93
CA GLY A 28 5.19 -9.43 -2.93
C GLY A 28 6.20 -8.43 -2.33
N SER A 29 6.89 -7.68 -3.17
CA SER A 29 7.92 -6.72 -2.74
C SER A 29 7.38 -5.64 -1.81
N GLN A 30 6.26 -5.00 -2.17
CA GLN A 30 5.62 -3.98 -1.32
C GLN A 30 5.10 -4.59 -0.01
N ALA A 31 4.36 -5.69 -0.08
CA ALA A 31 3.78 -6.32 1.10
C ALA A 31 4.85 -6.73 2.13
N ARG A 32 5.99 -7.27 1.64
CA ARG A 32 7.12 -7.61 2.50
C ARG A 32 7.73 -6.37 3.18
N ALA A 33 7.91 -5.29 2.41
CA ALA A 33 8.45 -4.04 2.95
C ALA A 33 7.53 -3.46 4.03
N HIS A 34 6.23 -3.37 3.76
CA HIS A 34 5.24 -2.91 4.73
C HIS A 34 5.25 -3.77 6.00
N ALA A 35 5.17 -5.11 5.86
CA ALA A 35 5.13 -6.01 7.00
C ALA A 35 6.36 -5.88 7.91
N LEU A 36 7.57 -5.85 7.32
CA LEU A 36 8.82 -5.73 8.07
C LEU A 36 8.95 -4.36 8.74
N ASN A 37 8.62 -3.27 8.04
CA ASN A 37 8.71 -1.92 8.57
C ASN A 37 7.71 -1.72 9.72
N LEU A 38 6.46 -2.17 9.57
CA LEU A 38 5.45 -2.16 10.63
C LEU A 38 5.93 -2.92 11.87
N LYS A 39 6.47 -4.15 11.70
CA LYS A 39 7.00 -4.96 12.80
C LYS A 39 8.11 -4.25 13.55
N GLU A 40 9.06 -3.67 12.83
CA GLU A 40 10.18 -2.91 13.44
C GLU A 40 9.73 -1.57 14.04
N SER A 41 8.59 -1.03 13.61
CA SER A 41 7.94 0.14 14.22
C SER A 41 7.05 -0.22 15.44
N GLY A 42 7.07 -1.47 15.90
CA GLY A 42 6.38 -1.91 17.11
C GLY A 42 4.95 -2.40 16.91
N VAL A 43 4.53 -2.70 15.68
CA VAL A 43 3.25 -3.38 15.43
C VAL A 43 3.43 -4.88 15.69
N GLU A 44 2.86 -5.39 16.77
CA GLU A 44 3.03 -6.79 17.18
C GLU A 44 2.08 -7.75 16.46
N GLU A 45 0.86 -7.28 16.19
CA GLU A 45 -0.23 -8.09 15.66
C GLU A 45 -0.33 -7.98 14.13
N ILE A 46 0.54 -8.72 13.42
CA ILE A 46 0.57 -8.76 11.94
C ILE A 46 0.32 -10.18 11.44
N ARG A 47 -0.63 -10.34 10.52
CA ARG A 47 -0.86 -11.60 9.78
C ARG A 47 -0.80 -11.38 8.28
N ILE A 48 -0.24 -12.37 7.59
CA ILE A 48 -0.16 -12.37 6.12
C ILE A 48 -1.26 -13.27 5.57
N GLY A 49 -2.17 -12.69 4.77
CA GLY A 49 -3.21 -13.40 4.05
C GLY A 49 -2.72 -13.90 2.70
N LEU A 50 -2.74 -15.22 2.49
CA LEU A 50 -2.32 -15.84 1.23
C LEU A 50 -3.30 -16.94 0.81
N LYS A 51 -3.40 -17.20 -0.51
CA LYS A 51 -4.10 -18.38 -1.01
C LYS A 51 -3.32 -19.65 -0.68
N LYS A 52 -4.02 -20.76 -0.49
CA LYS A 52 -3.40 -22.07 -0.32
C LYS A 52 -2.45 -22.38 -1.48
N GLY A 53 -1.26 -22.91 -1.19
CA GLY A 53 -0.24 -23.23 -2.18
C GLY A 53 0.49 -22.03 -2.79
N SER A 54 0.37 -20.83 -2.21
CA SER A 54 1.15 -19.68 -2.64
C SER A 54 2.66 -19.90 -2.41
N ASN A 55 3.47 -19.60 -3.42
CA ASN A 55 4.94 -19.67 -3.32
C ASN A 55 5.52 -18.69 -2.29
N SER A 56 4.73 -17.72 -1.84
CA SER A 56 5.17 -16.72 -0.84
C SER A 56 5.00 -17.17 0.61
N ILE A 57 4.34 -18.31 0.87
CA ILE A 57 4.09 -18.81 2.23
C ILE A 57 5.39 -18.99 3.00
N GLN A 58 6.33 -19.75 2.44
CA GLN A 58 7.61 -20.03 3.09
C GLN A 58 8.41 -18.76 3.36
N LYS A 59 8.39 -17.80 2.42
CA LYS A 59 9.07 -16.51 2.57
C LYS A 59 8.50 -15.69 3.73
N ALA A 60 7.18 -15.60 3.83
CA ALA A 60 6.53 -14.89 4.93
C ALA A 60 6.80 -15.54 6.29
N GLN A 61 6.78 -16.88 6.36
CA GLN A 61 7.10 -17.64 7.56
C GLN A 61 8.58 -17.47 7.98
N ASN A 62 9.51 -17.47 7.03
CA ASN A 62 10.94 -17.23 7.30
C ASN A 62 11.20 -15.80 7.82
N ASP A 63 10.40 -14.81 7.39
CA ASP A 63 10.45 -13.43 7.92
C ASP A 63 9.73 -13.31 9.29
N GLY A 64 9.20 -14.44 9.83
CA GLY A 64 8.61 -14.54 11.16
C GLY A 64 7.16 -14.06 11.25
N PHE A 65 6.39 -14.16 10.16
CA PHE A 65 4.97 -13.81 10.15
C PHE A 65 4.06 -15.06 10.18
N SER A 66 2.94 -14.92 10.86
CA SER A 66 1.85 -15.90 10.80
C SER A 66 1.14 -15.78 9.45
N VAL A 67 1.03 -16.91 8.73
CA VAL A 67 0.36 -16.98 7.43
C VAL A 67 -0.97 -17.68 7.59
N VAL A 68 -2.02 -17.05 7.12
CA VAL A 68 -3.41 -17.53 7.15
C VAL A 68 -4.07 -17.37 5.79
N THR A 69 -5.28 -17.87 5.59
CA THR A 69 -6.05 -17.58 4.38
C THR A 69 -6.51 -16.12 4.35
N ASN A 70 -6.79 -15.57 3.15
CA ASN A 70 -7.30 -14.20 3.01
C ASN A 70 -8.58 -13.98 3.84
N LYS A 71 -9.45 -14.98 3.90
CA LYS A 71 -10.67 -14.97 4.70
C LYS A 71 -10.40 -14.87 6.20
N GLU A 72 -9.53 -15.72 6.73
CA GLU A 72 -9.14 -15.71 8.14
C GLU A 72 -8.45 -14.41 8.53
N ALA A 73 -7.61 -13.87 7.63
CA ALA A 73 -6.96 -12.57 7.80
C ALA A 73 -7.98 -11.45 7.96
N ALA A 74 -8.97 -11.36 7.05
CA ALA A 74 -10.03 -10.37 7.07
C ALA A 74 -10.92 -10.47 8.34
N GLN A 75 -11.27 -11.68 8.76
CA GLN A 75 -12.07 -11.92 9.97
C GLN A 75 -11.38 -11.50 11.26
N TRP A 76 -10.07 -11.49 11.27
CA TRP A 76 -9.28 -11.21 12.45
C TRP A 76 -8.83 -9.74 12.57
N ALA A 77 -8.62 -9.06 11.44
CA ALA A 77 -7.96 -7.76 11.41
C ALA A 77 -8.89 -6.58 11.67
N GLY A 78 -8.38 -5.57 12.34
CA GLY A 78 -8.97 -4.23 12.41
C GLY A 78 -8.59 -3.38 11.20
N LEU A 79 -7.46 -3.69 10.55
CA LEU A 79 -7.02 -3.06 9.31
C LEU A 79 -6.53 -4.13 8.32
N THR A 80 -7.05 -4.08 7.11
CA THR A 80 -6.67 -4.99 6.02
C THR A 80 -6.05 -4.20 4.87
N MET A 81 -4.73 -4.35 4.68
CA MET A 81 -3.97 -3.77 3.58
C MET A 81 -3.91 -4.75 2.41
N VAL A 82 -4.38 -4.34 1.22
CA VAL A 82 -4.43 -5.18 0.02
C VAL A 82 -3.23 -4.87 -0.88
N LEU A 83 -2.30 -5.82 -0.98
CA LEU A 83 -1.02 -5.68 -1.71
C LEU A 83 -0.77 -6.86 -2.67
N VAL A 84 -1.83 -7.40 -3.23
CA VAL A 84 -1.77 -8.29 -4.40
C VAL A 84 -1.82 -7.46 -5.68
N PRO A 85 -1.44 -8.02 -6.86
CA PRO A 85 -1.58 -7.34 -8.15
C PRO A 85 -3.00 -6.81 -8.36
N ASP A 86 -3.12 -5.63 -8.98
CA ASP A 86 -4.38 -4.90 -9.09
C ASP A 86 -5.49 -5.69 -9.78
N GLU A 87 -5.14 -6.47 -10.81
CA GLU A 87 -6.06 -7.32 -11.55
C GLU A 87 -6.67 -8.46 -10.72
N LEU A 88 -6.07 -8.77 -9.56
CA LEU A 88 -6.57 -9.81 -8.65
C LEU A 88 -7.40 -9.25 -7.49
N GLN A 89 -7.31 -7.95 -7.22
CA GLN A 89 -7.88 -7.35 -6.01
C GLN A 89 -9.40 -7.44 -5.98
N ALA A 90 -10.09 -7.15 -7.10
CA ALA A 90 -11.54 -7.21 -7.18
C ALA A 90 -12.08 -8.61 -6.87
N ASP A 91 -11.48 -9.63 -7.47
CA ASP A 91 -11.81 -11.03 -7.25
C ASP A 91 -11.60 -11.45 -5.78
N ILE A 92 -10.47 -11.06 -5.19
CA ILE A 92 -10.15 -11.37 -3.80
C ILE A 92 -11.11 -10.63 -2.87
N TYR A 93 -11.41 -9.37 -3.15
CA TYR A 93 -12.39 -8.60 -2.37
C TYR A 93 -13.74 -9.31 -2.35
N GLU A 94 -14.33 -9.60 -3.50
CA GLU A 94 -15.66 -10.23 -3.57
C GLU A 94 -15.70 -11.63 -2.96
N LYS A 95 -14.68 -12.47 -3.21
CA LYS A 95 -14.69 -13.87 -2.78
C LYS A 95 -14.22 -14.10 -1.34
N ASN A 96 -13.34 -13.22 -0.81
CA ASN A 96 -12.66 -13.49 0.45
C ASN A 96 -12.80 -12.40 1.50
N LEU A 97 -12.92 -11.11 1.09
CA LEU A 97 -12.84 -10.00 2.03
C LEU A 97 -14.21 -9.41 2.36
N LYS A 98 -15.02 -9.11 1.37
CA LYS A 98 -16.27 -8.34 1.49
C LYS A 98 -17.15 -8.75 2.68
N ASP A 99 -17.49 -10.03 2.78
CA ASP A 99 -18.36 -10.55 3.82
C ASP A 99 -17.61 -10.96 5.11
N ASN A 100 -16.29 -10.91 5.09
CA ASN A 100 -15.44 -11.37 6.18
C ASN A 100 -14.73 -10.22 6.93
N LEU A 101 -14.62 -9.03 6.34
CA LEU A 101 -14.09 -7.86 7.03
C LEU A 101 -14.97 -7.51 8.24
N GLN A 102 -14.34 -7.19 9.35
CA GLN A 102 -15.06 -6.76 10.56
C GLN A 102 -15.83 -5.45 10.29
N LYS A 103 -16.97 -5.29 10.95
CA LYS A 103 -17.72 -4.03 10.87
C LYS A 103 -16.88 -2.90 11.49
N GLY A 104 -16.78 -1.78 10.79
CA GLY A 104 -16.02 -0.62 11.24
C GLY A 104 -14.50 -0.78 11.09
N SER A 105 -14.02 -1.86 10.45
CA SER A 105 -12.59 -2.01 10.16
C SER A 105 -12.15 -1.15 8.97
N SER A 106 -10.83 -1.08 8.75
CA SER A 106 -10.23 -0.35 7.65
C SER A 106 -9.86 -1.28 6.49
N LEU A 107 -10.25 -0.92 5.28
CA LEU A 107 -9.82 -1.53 4.02
C LEU A 107 -8.87 -0.56 3.30
N VAL A 108 -7.64 -1.00 3.08
CA VAL A 108 -6.54 -0.11 2.68
C VAL A 108 -5.88 -0.61 1.40
N PHE A 109 -5.53 0.31 0.52
CA PHE A 109 -4.87 0.07 -0.76
C PHE A 109 -3.55 0.83 -0.86
N ALA A 110 -2.66 0.40 -1.75
CA ALA A 110 -1.43 1.13 -2.06
C ALA A 110 -1.43 1.77 -3.46
N HIS A 111 -2.52 1.61 -4.20
CA HIS A 111 -2.77 2.24 -5.50
C HIS A 111 -4.26 2.50 -5.69
N GLY A 112 -4.57 3.58 -6.41
CA GLY A 112 -5.95 4.06 -6.54
C GLY A 112 -6.85 3.32 -7.52
N LEU A 113 -6.32 2.44 -8.39
CA LEU A 113 -6.97 1.87 -9.56
C LEU A 113 -8.34 1.25 -9.26
N ASN A 114 -8.39 0.28 -8.37
CA ASN A 114 -9.62 -0.50 -8.12
C ASN A 114 -10.78 0.33 -7.54
N ILE A 115 -10.45 1.36 -6.77
CA ILE A 115 -11.44 2.29 -6.20
C ILE A 115 -11.83 3.36 -7.22
N HIS A 116 -10.86 3.98 -7.88
CA HIS A 116 -11.10 5.04 -8.86
C HIS A 116 -11.97 4.55 -10.04
N PHE A 117 -11.67 3.39 -10.59
CA PHE A 117 -12.44 2.80 -11.68
C PHE A 117 -13.65 1.96 -11.23
N LYS A 118 -13.98 2.00 -9.92
CA LYS A 118 -15.14 1.29 -9.33
C LYS A 118 -15.14 -0.22 -9.61
N LEU A 119 -13.96 -0.83 -9.71
CA LEU A 119 -13.80 -2.28 -9.81
C LEU A 119 -14.06 -2.96 -8.45
N ILE A 120 -13.86 -2.21 -7.38
CA ILE A 120 -14.24 -2.57 -6.00
C ILE A 120 -15.17 -1.48 -5.47
N GLU A 121 -16.35 -1.89 -5.00
CA GLU A 121 -17.27 -1.04 -4.24
C GLU A 121 -17.28 -1.48 -2.77
N PRO A 122 -16.47 -0.83 -1.91
CA PRO A 122 -16.37 -1.21 -0.51
C PRO A 122 -17.68 -0.98 0.24
N ARG A 123 -17.96 -1.83 1.24
CA ARG A 123 -19.07 -1.67 2.17
C ARG A 123 -19.07 -0.27 2.80
N LYS A 124 -20.25 0.22 3.16
CA LYS A 124 -20.42 1.59 3.71
C LYS A 124 -19.94 1.75 5.15
N ASP A 125 -19.81 0.64 5.86
CA ASP A 125 -19.38 0.59 7.26
C ASP A 125 -17.85 0.52 7.44
N LEU A 126 -17.08 0.50 6.36
CA LEU A 126 -15.63 0.43 6.39
C LEU A 126 -14.99 1.81 6.22
N ASP A 127 -13.92 2.07 6.95
CA ASP A 127 -12.97 3.10 6.54
C ASP A 127 -12.25 2.62 5.28
N VAL A 128 -12.14 3.47 4.27
CA VAL A 128 -11.45 3.15 3.02
C VAL A 128 -10.44 4.23 2.72
N PHE A 129 -9.19 3.86 2.65
CA PHE A 129 -8.12 4.82 2.37
C PHE A 129 -6.95 4.17 1.63
N MET A 130 -6.07 5.01 1.13
CA MET A 130 -4.87 4.60 0.41
C MET A 130 -3.64 5.09 1.14
N ILE A 131 -2.61 4.25 1.13
CA ILE A 131 -1.26 4.57 1.57
C ILE A 131 -0.32 4.06 0.48
N ALA A 132 0.19 4.97 -0.33
CA ALA A 132 0.96 4.67 -1.54
C ALA A 132 2.39 5.23 -1.46
N PRO A 133 3.36 4.44 -0.97
CA PRO A 133 4.76 4.82 -1.04
C PRO A 133 5.21 4.97 -2.50
N LYS A 134 5.88 6.08 -2.83
CA LYS A 134 6.35 6.37 -4.19
C LYS A 134 7.75 5.83 -4.41
N GLY A 135 7.83 4.50 -4.45
CA GLY A 135 9.03 3.73 -4.71
C GLY A 135 8.77 2.23 -4.69
N PRO A 136 9.58 1.45 -5.40
CA PRO A 136 9.46 -0.01 -5.39
C PRO A 136 9.72 -0.56 -3.97
N GLY A 137 9.12 -1.70 -3.64
CA GLY A 137 9.14 -2.24 -2.27
C GLY A 137 10.54 -2.44 -1.69
N HIS A 138 11.54 -2.80 -2.50
CA HIS A 138 12.92 -2.91 -2.03
C HIS A 138 13.52 -1.56 -1.63
N THR A 139 13.12 -0.46 -2.29
CA THR A 139 13.52 0.89 -1.91
C THR A 139 12.80 1.34 -0.63
N VAL A 140 11.49 1.07 -0.51
CA VAL A 140 10.73 1.35 0.72
C VAL A 140 11.39 0.68 1.93
N ARG A 141 11.79 -0.59 1.78
CA ARG A 141 12.51 -1.31 2.84
C ARG A 141 13.91 -0.76 3.06
N GLY A 142 14.67 -0.54 1.99
CA GLY A 142 16.07 -0.11 2.06
C GLY A 142 16.24 1.26 2.70
N GLU A 143 15.40 2.22 2.36
CA GLU A 143 15.45 3.56 2.97
C GLU A 143 15.03 3.54 4.44
N TYR A 144 14.01 2.74 4.78
CA TYR A 144 13.60 2.55 6.17
C TYR A 144 14.75 2.01 7.04
N VAL A 145 15.45 0.97 6.59
CA VAL A 145 16.61 0.38 7.33
C VAL A 145 17.74 1.38 7.54
N LYS A 146 17.90 2.34 6.65
CA LYS A 146 18.87 3.44 6.78
C LYS A 146 18.40 4.56 7.73
N GLY A 147 17.21 4.45 8.30
CA GLY A 147 16.61 5.48 9.16
C GLY A 147 15.89 6.61 8.40
N GLY A 148 15.74 6.47 7.09
CA GLY A 148 14.97 7.36 6.22
C GLY A 148 13.62 6.77 5.82
N GLY A 149 13.12 7.19 4.66
CA GLY A 149 11.88 6.68 4.07
C GLY A 149 11.71 7.16 2.64
N VAL A 150 10.66 6.70 1.98
CA VAL A 150 10.26 7.24 0.68
C VAL A 150 9.00 8.10 0.85
N PRO A 151 8.79 9.14 0.04
CA PRO A 151 7.56 9.92 0.06
C PRO A 151 6.34 9.00 -0.09
N CYS A 152 5.28 9.29 0.66
CA CYS A 152 4.08 8.48 0.68
C CYS A 152 2.87 9.34 0.36
N LEU A 153 1.96 8.87 -0.49
CA LEU A 153 0.68 9.51 -0.72
C LEU A 153 -0.38 8.90 0.20
N VAL A 154 -1.28 9.75 0.73
CA VAL A 154 -2.43 9.32 1.51
C VAL A 154 -3.71 9.92 0.93
N ALA A 155 -4.75 9.10 0.80
CA ALA A 155 -6.07 9.53 0.34
C ALA A 155 -7.17 8.83 1.14
N ILE A 156 -8.20 9.56 1.53
CA ILE A 156 -9.35 9.03 2.26
C ILE A 156 -10.56 9.00 1.32
N GLU A 157 -11.11 7.81 1.07
CA GLU A 157 -12.33 7.61 0.26
C GLU A 157 -13.59 7.53 1.14
N LYS A 158 -13.51 6.79 2.27
CA LYS A 158 -14.60 6.65 3.25
C LYS A 158 -14.06 6.76 4.65
N ASN A 159 -14.78 7.46 5.51
CA ASN A 159 -14.38 7.73 6.88
C ASN A 159 -15.57 7.64 7.86
N PRO A 160 -16.29 6.50 7.94
CA PRO A 160 -17.39 6.35 8.89
C PRO A 160 -16.94 6.38 10.35
N SER A 161 -15.71 6.03 10.66
CA SER A 161 -15.15 6.12 12.03
C SER A 161 -14.86 7.55 12.47
N GLY A 162 -14.62 8.46 11.53
CA GLY A 162 -14.15 9.82 11.78
C GLY A 162 -12.63 9.95 11.98
N ILE A 163 -11.87 8.85 12.06
CA ILE A 163 -10.44 8.82 12.36
C ILE A 163 -9.58 8.16 11.26
N ALA A 164 -10.13 7.93 10.07
CA ALA A 164 -9.42 7.25 8.98
C ALA A 164 -8.10 7.94 8.61
N LEU A 165 -8.03 9.28 8.67
CA LEU A 165 -6.78 10.01 8.41
C LEU A 165 -5.73 9.74 9.47
N ASP A 166 -6.11 9.74 10.75
CA ASP A 166 -5.18 9.44 11.84
C ASP A 166 -4.59 8.03 11.73
N ILE A 167 -5.43 7.04 11.35
CA ILE A 167 -4.99 5.66 11.10
C ILE A 167 -4.03 5.61 9.90
N ALA A 168 -4.37 6.31 8.83
CA ALA A 168 -3.56 6.35 7.61
C ALA A 168 -2.19 6.99 7.85
N LEU A 169 -2.13 8.12 8.57
CA LEU A 169 -0.88 8.78 8.94
C LEU A 169 -0.03 7.90 9.85
N SER A 170 -0.65 7.26 10.85
CA SER A 170 0.02 6.31 11.75
C SER A 170 0.66 5.16 10.98
N TYR A 171 -0.07 4.54 10.06
CA TYR A 171 0.47 3.47 9.22
C TYR A 171 1.59 3.98 8.29
N ALA A 172 1.36 5.10 7.59
CA ALA A 172 2.34 5.67 6.66
C ALA A 172 3.66 6.05 7.37
N SER A 173 3.59 6.61 8.58
CA SER A 173 4.76 6.88 9.41
C SER A 173 5.46 5.58 9.82
N ALA A 174 4.71 4.55 10.26
CA ALA A 174 5.27 3.26 10.65
C ALA A 174 6.03 2.53 9.53
N ILE A 175 5.72 2.82 8.27
CA ILE A 175 6.50 2.27 7.13
C ILE A 175 7.61 3.20 6.65
N GLY A 176 7.82 4.36 7.32
CA GLY A 176 8.90 5.32 7.05
C GLY A 176 8.49 6.55 6.26
N GLY A 177 7.23 6.67 5.82
CA GLY A 177 6.76 7.79 5.00
C GLY A 177 6.91 9.15 5.66
N GLY A 178 6.72 9.24 6.98
CA GLY A 178 6.84 10.49 7.74
C GLY A 178 8.24 11.10 7.74
N LYS A 179 9.29 10.31 7.46
CA LYS A 179 10.66 10.81 7.31
C LYS A 179 10.88 11.64 6.05
N SER A 180 10.11 11.37 5.00
CA SER A 180 10.26 12.02 3.68
C SER A 180 9.06 12.91 3.33
N GLY A 181 7.97 12.77 4.05
CA GLY A 181 6.71 13.49 3.87
C GLY A 181 5.59 12.58 3.36
N ILE A 182 4.43 12.73 4.00
CA ILE A 182 3.17 12.08 3.65
C ILE A 182 2.28 13.14 3.02
N ILE A 183 1.96 12.99 1.74
CA ILE A 183 1.24 14.00 0.95
C ILE A 183 -0.21 13.59 0.80
N GLY A 184 -1.13 14.47 1.22
CA GLY A 184 -2.56 14.29 1.03
C GLY A 184 -2.96 14.42 -0.44
N THR A 185 -3.72 13.46 -0.95
CA THR A 185 -4.20 13.41 -2.34
C THR A 185 -5.59 12.79 -2.44
N THR A 186 -6.00 12.37 -3.62
CA THR A 186 -7.22 11.59 -3.88
C THR A 186 -6.88 10.29 -4.60
N PHE A 187 -7.74 9.27 -4.51
CA PHE A 187 -7.59 8.03 -5.29
C PHE A 187 -7.48 8.29 -6.78
N LYS A 188 -8.24 9.26 -7.29
CA LYS A 188 -8.20 9.68 -8.69
C LYS A 188 -6.84 10.28 -9.08
N GLU A 189 -6.38 11.29 -8.34
CA GLU A 189 -5.13 11.98 -8.66
C GLU A 189 -3.94 11.01 -8.60
N GLU A 190 -3.87 10.19 -7.56
CA GLU A 190 -2.81 9.18 -7.45
C GLU A 190 -2.85 8.21 -8.63
N CYS A 191 -4.01 7.61 -8.91
CA CYS A 191 -4.14 6.62 -9.97
C CYS A 191 -3.78 7.17 -11.35
N GLU A 192 -4.33 8.34 -11.71
CA GLU A 192 -4.10 8.94 -13.03
C GLU A 192 -2.65 9.40 -13.22
N THR A 193 -2.03 10.00 -12.19
CA THR A 193 -0.65 10.47 -12.28
C THR A 193 0.37 9.35 -12.22
N ASP A 194 0.12 8.32 -11.42
CA ASP A 194 0.98 7.15 -11.29
C ASP A 194 1.02 6.36 -12.60
N LEU A 195 -0.14 5.98 -13.14
CA LEU A 195 -0.25 5.27 -14.43
C LEU A 195 0.38 6.07 -15.57
N PHE A 196 0.13 7.38 -15.66
CA PHE A 196 0.74 8.22 -16.67
C PHE A 196 2.26 8.29 -16.49
N GLY A 197 2.72 8.51 -15.25
CA GLY A 197 4.14 8.60 -14.92
C GLY A 197 4.90 7.32 -15.26
N GLU A 198 4.33 6.16 -14.96
CA GLU A 198 4.94 4.88 -15.30
C GLU A 198 4.97 4.63 -16.82
N GLN A 199 3.85 4.78 -17.49
CA GLN A 199 3.74 4.43 -18.91
C GLN A 199 4.43 5.43 -19.84
N ALA A 200 4.20 6.73 -19.62
CA ALA A 200 4.70 7.77 -20.52
C ALA A 200 6.13 8.22 -20.20
N VAL A 201 6.59 8.05 -18.95
CA VAL A 201 7.89 8.59 -18.50
C VAL A 201 8.84 7.48 -18.03
N LEU A 202 8.55 6.86 -16.85
CA LEU A 202 9.55 6.04 -16.14
C LEU A 202 9.83 4.71 -16.83
N CYS A 203 8.81 3.96 -17.20
CA CYS A 203 8.97 2.61 -17.74
C CYS A 203 8.92 2.60 -19.29
N GLY A 204 7.98 3.31 -19.89
CA GLY A 204 7.82 3.36 -21.34
C GLY A 204 8.69 4.43 -22.01
N GLY A 205 8.55 5.68 -21.62
CA GLY A 205 9.16 6.82 -22.33
C GLY A 205 10.68 6.86 -22.27
N VAL A 206 11.27 6.73 -21.09
CA VAL A 206 12.73 6.80 -20.91
C VAL A 206 13.45 5.67 -21.69
N THR A 207 12.94 4.46 -21.59
CA THR A 207 13.51 3.30 -22.32
C THR A 207 13.40 3.45 -23.82
N ALA A 208 12.25 3.93 -24.32
CA ALA A 208 12.04 4.20 -25.74
C ALA A 208 12.97 5.31 -26.26
N LEU A 209 13.16 6.38 -25.50
CA LEU A 209 14.05 7.49 -25.86
C LEU A 209 15.52 7.03 -25.92
N ILE A 210 15.98 6.27 -24.93
CA ILE A 210 17.36 5.71 -24.92
C ILE A 210 17.56 4.80 -26.11
N LYS A 211 16.59 3.92 -26.41
CA LYS A 211 16.65 3.01 -27.56
C LYS A 211 16.72 3.78 -28.88
N ALA A 212 15.85 4.75 -29.09
CA ALA A 212 15.81 5.56 -30.31
C ALA A 212 17.15 6.32 -30.52
N GLY A 213 17.73 6.91 -29.46
CA GLY A 213 19.02 7.58 -29.52
C GLY A 213 20.15 6.62 -29.89
N TYR A 214 20.17 5.44 -29.29
CA TYR A 214 21.16 4.40 -29.63
C TYR A 214 21.04 3.94 -31.08
N GLU A 215 19.83 3.60 -31.54
CA GLU A 215 19.59 3.15 -32.92
C GLU A 215 19.99 4.22 -33.95
N THR A 216 19.64 5.50 -33.70
CA THR A 216 20.04 6.63 -34.54
C THR A 216 21.57 6.73 -34.73
N LEU A 217 22.32 6.57 -33.62
CA LEU A 217 23.78 6.63 -33.68
C LEU A 217 24.40 5.43 -34.40
N VAL A 218 23.86 4.22 -34.19
CA VAL A 218 24.31 3.01 -34.87
C VAL A 218 24.04 3.06 -36.37
N GLU A 219 22.89 3.60 -36.77
CA GLU A 219 22.52 3.75 -38.20
C GLU A 219 23.36 4.83 -38.91
N ALA A 220 23.83 5.83 -38.16
CA ALA A 220 24.67 6.89 -38.71
C ALA A 220 26.15 6.48 -38.95
N GLY A 221 26.61 5.37 -38.38
CA GLY A 221 27.96 4.81 -38.53
C GLY A 221 28.88 5.17 -37.36
#